data_a541514b60e8d31a6fedcfc9c926bd9c
#
_entry.id   a541514b60e8d31a6fedcfc9c926bd9c
#
_cell.length_a   1.000
_cell.length_b   1.000
_cell.length_c   1.000
_cell.angle_alpha   90.00
_cell.angle_beta   90.00
_cell.angle_gamma   90.00
#
_symmetry.space_group_name_H-M   'P 1'
#
loop_
_entity.id
_entity.type
_entity.pdbx_description
1 polymer ?
#
loop_
_entity_poly.entity_id
_entity_poly.type
_entity_poly.pdbx_seq_one_letter_code
_entity_poly.pdbx_strand_id
1 'polypeptide(L)' 'MLCPYCEYGMVLRAKIKDLDKKIYICEECDTVWEEIINDETGVGFTEYMKKMGRCGSWDEIEII' A
#
# COMPACT_ATOMS: atom_id res chain seq x y z
N MET A 1 -5.17 5.69 -10.52
CA MET A 1 -5.07 4.44 -11.28
C MET A 1 -5.97 3.38 -10.67
N LEU A 2 -6.66 2.63 -11.48
CA LEU A 2 -7.53 1.57 -10.99
C LEU A 2 -6.70 0.37 -10.52
N CYS A 3 -7.10 -0.20 -9.39
CA CYS A 3 -6.38 -1.35 -8.82
C CYS A 3 -6.49 -2.58 -9.72
N PRO A 4 -5.37 -3.22 -10.06
CA PRO A 4 -5.41 -4.41 -10.92
C PRO A 4 -5.94 -5.67 -10.23
N TYR A 5 -6.03 -5.66 -8.89
CA TYR A 5 -6.57 -6.81 -8.17
C TYR A 5 -8.07 -6.75 -8.00
N CYS A 6 -8.57 -5.71 -7.38
CA CYS A 6 -10.00 -5.64 -7.07
C CYS A 6 -10.82 -4.93 -8.15
N GLU A 7 -10.17 -4.15 -8.97
CA GLU A 7 -10.79 -3.39 -10.06
C GLU A 7 -11.89 -2.42 -9.62
N TYR A 8 -11.99 -2.16 -8.32
CA TYR A 8 -12.95 -1.21 -7.76
C TYR A 8 -12.27 0.03 -7.21
N GLY A 9 -11.18 -0.18 -6.47
CA GLY A 9 -10.52 0.88 -5.76
C GLY A 9 -9.50 1.62 -6.60
N MET A 10 -9.15 2.80 -6.15
CA MET A 10 -8.10 3.58 -6.77
C MET A 10 -6.80 3.34 -6.01
N VAL A 11 -5.70 3.22 -6.76
CA VAL A 11 -4.38 3.11 -6.15
C VAL A 11 -3.89 4.51 -5.82
N LEU A 12 -3.53 4.71 -4.58
CA LEU A 12 -3.06 5.99 -4.06
C LEU A 12 -1.57 5.94 -3.81
N ARG A 13 -0.94 7.09 -3.88
CA ARG A 13 0.47 7.22 -3.52
C ARG A 13 0.53 7.59 -2.04
N ALA A 14 1.38 6.91 -1.31
CA ALA A 14 1.50 7.14 0.12
C ALA A 14 2.96 7.07 0.55
N LYS A 15 3.22 7.54 1.75
CA LYS A 15 4.55 7.51 2.34
C LYS A 15 4.43 6.98 3.76
N ILE A 16 5.34 6.11 4.14
CA ILE A 16 5.40 5.63 5.53
C ILE A 16 6.04 6.74 6.35
N LYS A 17 5.30 7.25 7.33
CA LYS A 17 5.65 8.47 8.07
C LYS A 17 7.06 8.48 8.64
N ASP A 18 7.48 7.39 9.27
CA ASP A 18 8.77 7.36 9.95
C ASP A 18 9.95 6.99 9.05
N LEU A 19 9.67 6.38 7.91
CA LEU A 19 10.72 5.86 7.05
C LEU A 19 10.95 6.66 5.79
N ASP A 20 10.07 7.62 5.54
CA ASP A 20 10.11 8.41 4.31
C ASP A 20 10.13 7.52 3.06
N LYS A 21 9.51 6.35 3.18
CA LYS A 21 9.44 5.38 2.10
C LYS A 21 8.12 5.50 1.36
N LYS A 22 8.19 5.66 0.04
CA LYS A 22 6.99 5.80 -0.79
C LYS A 22 6.48 4.44 -1.22
N ILE A 23 5.17 4.31 -1.19
CA ILE A 23 4.49 3.08 -1.60
C ILE A 23 3.24 3.45 -2.39
N TYR A 24 2.65 2.45 -3.03
CA TYR A 24 1.33 2.58 -3.63
C TYR A 24 0.39 1.65 -2.88
N ILE A 25 -0.81 2.10 -2.61
CA ILE A 25 -1.78 1.31 -1.86
C ILE A 25 -3.17 1.49 -2.45
N CYS A 26 -3.89 0.38 -2.58
CA CYS A 26 -5.28 0.41 -3.02
C CYS A 26 -6.18 0.77 -1.84
N GLU A 27 -7.08 1.73 -2.03
CA GLU A 27 -7.97 2.17 -0.97
C GLU A 27 -9.08 1.18 -0.61
N GLU A 28 -9.32 0.18 -1.48
CA GLU A 28 -10.39 -0.80 -1.24
C GLU A 28 -9.87 -2.14 -0.72
N CYS A 29 -8.89 -2.73 -1.39
CA CYS A 29 -8.41 -4.06 -1.00
C CYS A 29 -7.11 -4.04 -0.20
N ASP A 30 -6.57 -2.86 0.07
CA ASP A 30 -5.35 -2.67 0.86
C ASP A 30 -4.12 -3.38 0.28
N THR A 31 -4.08 -3.55 -1.03
CA THR A 31 -2.90 -4.12 -1.67
C THR A 31 -1.82 -3.05 -1.82
N VAL A 32 -0.60 -3.40 -1.46
CA VAL A 32 0.55 -2.48 -1.47
C VAL A 32 1.57 -2.90 -2.51
N TRP A 33 2.13 -1.93 -3.22
CA TRP A 33 3.25 -2.13 -4.14
C TRP A 33 4.34 -1.14 -3.80
N GLU A 34 5.58 -1.57 -3.90
CA GLU A 34 6.71 -0.69 -3.59
C GLU A 34 7.19 0.14 -4.77
N GLU A 35 7.24 -0.45 -5.95
CA GLU A 35 7.77 0.24 -7.12
C GLU A 35 6.83 0.25 -8.31
N ILE A 36 6.33 -0.91 -8.69
CA ILE A 36 5.50 -1.06 -9.88
C ILE A 36 4.16 -1.66 -9.49
N ILE A 37 3.09 -1.03 -9.95
CA ILE A 37 1.74 -1.53 -9.73
C ILE A 37 1.42 -2.58 -10.77
N ASN A 38 1.14 -3.80 -10.32
CA ASN A 38 0.77 -4.89 -11.22
C ASN A 38 -0.13 -5.89 -10.48
N ASP A 39 -0.51 -6.97 -11.14
CA ASP A 39 -1.40 -7.97 -10.56
C ASP A 39 -0.66 -9.21 -10.04
N GLU A 40 0.63 -9.12 -9.85
CA GLU A 40 1.44 -10.26 -9.42
C GLU A 40 2.20 -10.05 -8.12
N THR A 41 2.73 -8.86 -7.89
CA THR A 41 3.64 -8.61 -6.77
C THR A 41 3.04 -7.81 -5.62
N GLY A 42 1.75 -7.53 -5.66
CA GLY A 42 1.10 -6.80 -4.57
C GLY A 42 1.03 -7.62 -3.30
N VAL A 43 1.16 -6.95 -2.17
CA VAL A 43 1.13 -7.56 -0.84
C VAL A 43 0.07 -6.87 0.00
N GLY A 44 -0.63 -7.61 0.86
CA GLY A 44 -1.60 -6.99 1.76
C GLY A 44 -0.93 -5.98 2.67
N PHE A 45 -1.61 -4.87 2.95
CA PHE A 45 -1.06 -3.81 3.76
C PHE A 45 -0.62 -4.29 5.14
N THR A 46 -1.48 -5.07 5.81
CA THR A 46 -1.15 -5.60 7.14
C THR A 46 0.10 -6.47 7.11
N GLU A 47 0.21 -7.33 6.11
CA GLU A 47 1.38 -8.18 5.93
C GLU A 47 2.64 -7.37 5.66
N TYR A 48 2.51 -6.37 4.80
CA TYR A 48 3.62 -5.50 4.44
C TYR A 48 4.16 -4.78 5.68
N MET A 49 3.27 -4.20 6.47
CA MET A 49 3.67 -3.47 7.67
C MET A 49 4.24 -4.41 8.73
N LYS A 50 3.71 -5.62 8.82
CA LYS A 50 4.18 -6.62 9.76
C LYS A 50 5.63 -7.01 9.51
N LYS A 51 6.03 -7.10 8.25
CA LYS A 51 7.41 -7.40 7.89
C LYS A 51 8.39 -6.35 8.39
N MET A 52 7.89 -5.14 8.60
CA MET A 52 8.70 -4.04 9.11
C MET A 52 8.55 -3.86 10.63
N GLY A 53 7.84 -4.78 11.28
CA GLY A 53 7.61 -4.68 12.71
C GLY A 53 6.63 -3.59 13.09
N ARG A 54 5.70 -3.26 12.21
CA ARG A 54 4.73 -2.20 12.42
C ARG A 54 3.31 -2.71 12.49
N CYS A 55 2.41 -1.91 13.05
CA CYS A 55 0.98 -2.19 13.03
C CYS A 55 0.46 -1.94 11.62
N GLY A 56 -0.52 -2.73 11.19
CA GLY A 56 -1.15 -2.53 9.89
C GLY A 56 -2.21 -1.44 9.96
N SER A 57 -1.84 -0.26 10.39
CA SER A 57 -2.75 0.86 10.54
C SER A 57 -2.47 1.95 9.51
N TRP A 58 -3.53 2.49 8.93
CA TRP A 58 -3.42 3.59 7.98
C TRP A 58 -2.86 4.86 8.62
N ASP A 59 -2.87 4.94 9.95
CA ASP A 59 -2.26 6.05 10.68
C ASP A 59 -0.74 6.10 10.51
N GLU A 60 -0.16 4.98 10.11
CA GLU A 60 1.29 4.88 9.90
C GLU A 60 1.72 5.44 8.55
N ILE A 61 0.79 5.74 7.68
CA ILE A 61 1.11 6.25 6.35
C ILE A 61 0.44 7.60 6.11
N GLU A 62 0.99 8.31 5.14
CA GLU A 62 0.49 9.62 4.74
C GLU A 62 0.24 9.59 3.23
N ILE A 63 -0.96 9.95 2.83
CA ILE A 63 -1.30 10.02 1.40
C ILE A 63 -0.68 11.29 0.80
N ILE A 64 0.00 11.14 -0.31
CA ILE A 64 0.69 12.24 -0.97
C ILE A 64 0.23 12.49 -2.39
#